data_31a1168859ba5028841fb903bb4ccdfe
#
_entry.id   31a1168859ba5028841fb903bb4ccdfe
#
_cell.length_a   1.000
_cell.length_b   1.000
_cell.length_c   1.000
_cell.angle_alpha   90.00
_cell.angle_beta   90.00
_cell.angle_gamma   90.00
#
_symmetry.space_group_name_H-M   'P 1'
#
loop_
_entity.id
_entity.type
_entity.pdbx_description
1 polymer ?
#
loop_
_entity_poly.entity_id
_entity_poly.type
_entity_poly.pdbx_seq_one_letter_code
_entity_poly.pdbx_strand_id
1 'polypeptide(L)'
;MVPPNAPATEQTPWPEDATLDALAGHWRIHQRQRGHRWSVDDLLTAHVAVQAAPGARRHLDLGCGIGSVLMLVAYRLRAATHVRGEAQAQSRLLCEASLRHNGLTDRVTVHQGDFRRGE
;
A
#
# COMPACT_ATOMS: atom_id res chain seq x y z
N MET A 1 -27.01 1.72 8.61
CA MET A 1 -26.23 2.96 8.78
C MET A 1 -24.87 2.65 9.38
N VAL A 2 -23.81 3.23 8.83
CA VAL A 2 -22.46 3.03 9.33
C VAL A 2 -22.22 3.93 10.55
N PRO A 3 -21.68 3.40 11.67
CA PRO A 3 -21.36 4.23 12.83
C PRO A 3 -20.34 5.33 12.50
N PRO A 4 -20.39 6.49 13.17
CA PRO A 4 -19.45 7.57 12.88
C PRO A 4 -17.98 7.21 13.10
N ASN A 5 -17.70 6.24 13.97
CA ASN A 5 -16.36 5.79 14.28
C ASN A 5 -15.96 4.50 13.55
N ALA A 6 -16.74 4.09 12.56
CA ALA A 6 -16.43 2.89 11.78
C ALA A 6 -15.13 3.06 11.00
N PRO A 7 -14.40 1.95 10.73
CA PRO A 7 -13.22 2.01 9.88
C PRO A 7 -13.51 2.64 8.53
N ALA A 8 -12.52 3.33 7.97
CA ALA A 8 -12.67 4.00 6.68
C ALA A 8 -13.14 3.05 5.59
N THR A 9 -12.68 1.78 5.61
CA THR A 9 -13.06 0.77 4.63
C THR A 9 -14.56 0.46 4.63
N GLU A 10 -15.23 0.61 5.80
CA GLU A 10 -16.68 0.41 5.91
C GLU A 10 -17.48 1.61 5.41
N GLN A 11 -16.87 2.80 5.47
CA GLN A 11 -17.55 4.06 5.08
C GLN A 11 -17.26 4.45 3.64
N THR A 12 -16.17 3.98 3.08
CA THR A 12 -15.66 4.40 1.78
C THR A 12 -16.11 3.44 0.71
N PRO A 13 -16.80 3.90 -0.33
CA PRO A 13 -17.22 3.03 -1.41
C PRO A 13 -16.03 2.57 -2.26
N TRP A 14 -16.12 1.36 -2.78
CA TRP A 14 -15.17 0.86 -3.76
C TRP A 14 -15.27 1.69 -5.03
N PRO A 15 -14.12 2.17 -5.59
CA PRO A 15 -14.16 2.99 -6.79
C PRO A 15 -14.71 2.23 -7.99
N GLU A 16 -15.65 2.85 -8.71
CA GLU A 16 -16.25 2.23 -9.89
C GLU A 16 -15.22 2.03 -11.02
N ASP A 17 -14.21 2.89 -11.07
CA ASP A 17 -13.17 2.81 -12.09
C ASP A 17 -11.93 2.03 -11.64
N ALA A 18 -12.07 1.22 -10.59
CA ALA A 18 -10.94 0.40 -10.11
C ALA A 18 -10.59 -0.67 -11.13
N THR A 19 -9.29 -0.84 -11.35
CA THR A 19 -8.74 -1.88 -12.20
C THR A 19 -7.78 -2.74 -11.38
N LEU A 20 -7.47 -3.92 -11.89
CA LEU A 20 -6.50 -4.81 -11.27
C LEU A 20 -5.40 -5.09 -12.30
N ASP A 21 -4.23 -4.55 -12.06
CA ASP A 21 -3.17 -4.49 -13.06
C ASP A 21 -1.88 -5.15 -12.57
N ALA A 22 -1.03 -5.52 -13.50
CA ALA A 22 0.26 -6.13 -13.18
C ALA A 22 1.16 -5.15 -12.43
N LEU A 23 1.91 -5.63 -11.46
CA LEU A 23 2.86 -4.83 -10.69
C LEU A 23 4.27 -5.43 -10.78
N ALA A 24 4.48 -6.60 -10.23
CA ALA A 24 5.78 -7.28 -10.22
C ALA A 24 5.56 -8.78 -10.13
N GLY A 25 6.21 -9.55 -11.00
CA GLY A 25 6.01 -11.00 -11.04
C GLY A 25 4.54 -11.33 -11.23
N HIS A 26 4.00 -12.14 -10.33
CA HIS A 26 2.57 -12.49 -10.33
C HIS A 26 1.73 -11.52 -9.50
N TRP A 27 2.35 -10.57 -8.84
CA TRP A 27 1.62 -9.62 -8.00
C TRP A 27 0.89 -8.59 -8.84
N ARG A 28 -0.30 -8.22 -8.37
CA ARG A 28 -1.16 -7.25 -9.03
C ARG A 28 -1.54 -6.14 -8.06
N ILE A 29 -1.96 -5.01 -8.62
CA ILE A 29 -2.32 -3.85 -7.83
C ILE A 29 -3.71 -3.35 -8.25
N HIS A 30 -4.56 -3.07 -7.25
CA HIS A 30 -5.81 -2.36 -7.46
C HIS A 30 -5.52 -0.87 -7.53
N GLN A 31 -5.98 -0.24 -8.59
CA GLN A 31 -5.81 1.20 -8.78
C GLN A 31 -6.99 1.76 -9.56
N ARG A 32 -7.14 3.07 -9.54
CA ARG A 32 -8.20 3.72 -10.31
C ARG A 32 -7.71 4.02 -11.71
N GLN A 33 -8.62 3.98 -12.66
CA GLN A 33 -8.32 4.34 -14.05
C GLN A 33 -8.04 5.84 -14.16
N ARG A 34 -8.76 6.67 -13.39
CA ARG A 34 -8.66 8.13 -13.44
C ARG A 34 -7.87 8.74 -12.28
N GLY A 35 -7.49 7.94 -11.31
CA GLY A 35 -6.74 8.40 -10.15
C GLY A 35 -5.25 8.23 -10.33
N HIS A 36 -4.54 8.28 -9.20
CA HIS A 36 -3.12 7.98 -9.20
C HIS A 36 -2.91 6.52 -9.60
N ARG A 37 -2.05 6.32 -10.57
CA ARG A 37 -1.65 5.00 -11.03
C ARG A 37 -0.16 4.81 -10.78
N TRP A 38 0.25 3.59 -10.48
CA TRP A 38 1.67 3.33 -10.28
C TRP A 38 2.43 3.51 -11.61
N SER A 39 3.69 3.90 -11.50
CA SER A 39 4.50 4.26 -12.66
C SER A 39 5.96 3.90 -12.43
N VAL A 40 6.78 4.19 -13.45
CA VAL A 40 8.23 4.03 -13.38
C VAL A 40 8.83 4.77 -12.18
N ASP A 41 8.28 5.92 -11.81
CA ASP A 41 8.75 6.67 -10.63
C ASP A 41 8.64 5.84 -9.35
N ASP A 42 7.55 5.09 -9.20
CA ASP A 42 7.38 4.20 -8.04
C ASP A 42 8.41 3.08 -8.06
N LEU A 43 8.66 2.52 -9.22
CA LEU A 43 9.66 1.48 -9.39
C LEU A 43 11.06 1.99 -9.04
N LEU A 44 11.41 3.18 -9.48
CA LEU A 44 12.69 3.81 -9.17
C LEU A 44 12.82 4.13 -7.69
N THR A 45 11.74 4.61 -7.07
CA THR A 45 11.71 4.89 -5.63
C THR A 45 11.98 3.62 -4.84
N ALA A 46 11.29 2.53 -5.19
CA ALA A 46 11.49 1.24 -4.52
C ALA A 46 12.93 0.73 -4.73
N HIS A 47 13.46 0.88 -5.94
CA HIS A 47 14.81 0.46 -6.26
C HIS A 47 15.83 1.20 -5.40
N VAL A 48 15.71 2.53 -5.29
CA VAL A 48 16.61 3.34 -4.47
C VAL A 48 16.52 2.91 -3.00
N ALA A 49 15.30 2.69 -2.51
CA ALA A 49 15.11 2.26 -1.13
C ALA A 49 15.80 0.93 -0.84
N VAL A 50 15.63 -0.04 -1.74
CA VAL A 50 16.26 -1.37 -1.59
C VAL A 50 17.77 -1.28 -1.70
N GLN A 51 18.29 -0.45 -2.61
CA GLN A 51 19.74 -0.25 -2.75
C GLN A 51 20.33 0.38 -1.50
N ALA A 52 19.60 1.30 -0.85
CA ALA A 52 20.07 1.94 0.37
C ALA A 52 20.14 1.00 1.57
N ALA A 53 19.26 -0.02 1.61
CA ALA A 53 19.19 -0.94 2.75
C ALA A 53 18.80 -2.35 2.28
N PRO A 54 19.64 -3.04 1.51
CA PRO A 54 19.28 -4.33 0.90
C PRO A 54 19.08 -5.45 1.93
N GLY A 55 19.63 -5.30 3.13
CA GLY A 55 19.45 -6.26 4.21
C GLY A 55 18.38 -5.89 5.21
N ALA A 56 17.57 -4.87 4.92
CA ALA A 56 16.53 -4.42 5.85
C ALA A 56 15.51 -5.51 6.14
N ARG A 57 15.15 -5.64 7.42
CA ARG A 57 14.12 -6.57 7.88
C ARG A 57 12.84 -5.88 8.26
N ARG A 58 12.85 -4.57 8.33
CA ARG A 58 11.69 -3.73 8.64
C ARG A 58 11.63 -2.57 7.67
N HIS A 59 10.45 -2.28 7.19
CA HIS A 59 10.22 -1.19 6.25
C HIS A 59 8.99 -0.41 6.69
N LEU A 60 9.11 0.91 6.72
CA LEU A 60 8.01 1.80 7.04
C LEU A 60 7.71 2.68 5.83
N ASP A 61 6.47 2.61 5.35
CA ASP A 61 6.00 3.45 4.25
C ASP A 61 4.90 4.38 4.77
N LEU A 62 5.25 5.61 5.05
CA LEU A 62 4.31 6.65 5.45
C LEU A 62 3.77 7.31 4.19
N GLY A 63 2.43 7.42 4.11
CA GLY A 63 1.79 7.91 2.90
C GLY A 63 1.88 6.92 1.77
N CYS A 64 1.60 5.65 2.04
CA CYS A 64 1.81 4.56 1.08
C CYS A 64 0.87 4.62 -0.14
N GLY A 65 -0.15 5.48 -0.11
CA GLY A 65 -1.11 5.59 -1.21
C GLY A 65 -1.78 4.25 -1.50
N ILE A 66 -1.81 3.86 -2.76
CA ILE A 66 -2.39 2.58 -3.18
C ILE A 66 -1.47 1.39 -2.93
N GLY A 67 -0.27 1.62 -2.42
CA GLY A 67 0.65 0.57 -2.00
C GLY A 67 1.67 0.13 -3.05
N SER A 68 1.86 0.90 -4.11
CA SER A 68 2.78 0.51 -5.19
C SER A 68 4.22 0.40 -4.70
N VAL A 69 4.77 1.43 -4.08
CA VAL A 69 6.14 1.39 -3.56
C VAL A 69 6.26 0.36 -2.45
N LEU A 70 5.28 0.32 -1.54
CA LEU A 70 5.23 -0.66 -0.46
C LEU A 70 5.40 -2.08 -0.99
N MET A 71 4.60 -2.45 -1.98
CA MET A 71 4.63 -3.80 -2.54
C MET A 71 5.88 -4.05 -3.38
N LEU A 72 6.36 -3.05 -4.11
CA LEU A 72 7.60 -3.20 -4.89
C LEU A 72 8.81 -3.44 -3.98
N VAL A 73 8.87 -2.76 -2.83
CA VAL A 73 9.90 -3.01 -1.82
C VAL A 73 9.72 -4.42 -1.23
N ALA A 74 8.48 -4.80 -0.90
CA ALA A 74 8.20 -6.13 -0.35
C ALA A 74 8.58 -7.25 -1.32
N TYR A 75 8.42 -7.03 -2.60
CA TYR A 75 8.80 -7.99 -3.63
C TYR A 75 10.32 -8.26 -3.63
N ARG A 76 11.10 -7.23 -3.35
CA ARG A 76 12.56 -7.30 -3.32
C ARG A 76 13.08 -7.77 -1.96
N LEU A 77 12.49 -7.32 -0.86
CA LEU A 77 12.90 -7.65 0.50
C LEU A 77 11.95 -8.71 1.08
N ARG A 78 12.11 -9.93 0.62
CA ARG A 78 11.16 -11.02 0.91
C ARG A 78 11.11 -11.41 2.38
N ALA A 79 12.20 -11.21 3.12
CA ALA A 79 12.24 -11.54 4.54
C ALA A 79 11.81 -10.39 5.44
N ALA A 80 11.55 -9.22 4.88
CA ALA A 80 11.17 -8.04 5.66
C ALA A 80 9.70 -8.05 6.01
N THR A 81 9.38 -7.42 7.14
CA THR A 81 8.03 -7.03 7.47
C THR A 81 7.87 -5.53 7.22
N HIS A 82 6.63 -5.10 6.99
CA HIS A 82 6.35 -3.75 6.56
C HIS A 82 5.28 -3.13 7.42
N VAL A 83 5.39 -1.82 7.67
CA VAL A 83 4.35 -1.03 8.31
C VAL A 83 3.93 0.05 7.32
N ARG A 84 2.64 0.20 7.12
CA ARG A 84 2.09 1.20 6.21
C ARG A 84 1.21 2.20 6.92
N GLY A 85 1.21 3.43 6.43
CA GLY A 85 0.29 4.46 6.86
C GLY A 85 -0.18 5.27 5.67
N GLU A 86 -1.48 5.55 5.60
CA GLU A 86 -2.07 6.36 4.54
C GLU A 86 -3.29 7.08 5.09
N ALA A 87 -3.36 8.41 4.88
CA ALA A 87 -4.44 9.24 5.38
C ALA A 87 -5.71 9.14 4.54
N GLN A 88 -5.58 8.94 3.22
CA GLN A 88 -6.73 8.95 2.32
C GLN A 88 -7.45 7.61 2.35
N ALA A 89 -8.74 7.64 2.67
CA ALA A 89 -9.55 6.43 2.86
C ALA A 89 -9.62 5.56 1.61
N GLN A 90 -9.82 6.17 0.44
CA GLN A 90 -9.93 5.41 -0.81
C GLN A 90 -8.61 4.72 -1.16
N SER A 91 -7.49 5.40 -0.95
CA SER A 91 -6.16 4.82 -1.18
C SER A 91 -5.90 3.64 -0.24
N ARG A 92 -6.30 3.77 1.05
CA ARG A 92 -6.20 2.66 2.01
C ARG A 92 -7.00 1.46 1.56
N LEU A 93 -8.21 1.69 1.05
CA LEU A 93 -9.09 0.62 0.57
C LEU A 93 -8.43 -0.15 -0.58
N LEU A 94 -7.90 0.57 -1.55
CA LEU A 94 -7.23 -0.05 -2.70
C LEU A 94 -5.96 -0.80 -2.27
N CYS A 95 -5.17 -0.20 -1.40
CA CYS A 95 -3.95 -0.82 -0.88
C CYS A 95 -4.28 -2.12 -0.14
N GLU A 96 -5.27 -2.09 0.75
CA GLU A 96 -5.68 -3.26 1.52
C GLU A 96 -6.15 -4.39 0.60
N ALA A 97 -6.94 -4.06 -0.42
CA ALA A 97 -7.40 -5.06 -1.39
C ALA A 97 -6.24 -5.68 -2.15
N SER A 98 -5.24 -4.88 -2.53
CA SER A 98 -4.04 -5.36 -3.21
C SER A 98 -3.23 -6.30 -2.32
N LEU A 99 -3.07 -5.95 -1.06
CA LEU A 99 -2.34 -6.80 -0.11
C LEU A 99 -3.04 -8.15 0.06
N ARG A 100 -4.37 -8.14 0.18
CA ARG A 100 -5.15 -9.40 0.27
C ARG A 100 -5.02 -10.21 -1.00
N HIS A 101 -5.13 -9.58 -2.15
CA HIS A 101 -5.05 -10.25 -3.44
C HIS A 101 -3.72 -11.00 -3.60
N ASN A 102 -2.64 -10.41 -3.13
CA ASN A 102 -1.30 -10.97 -3.30
C ASN A 102 -0.84 -11.81 -2.10
N GLY A 103 -1.71 -12.03 -1.10
CA GLY A 103 -1.36 -12.84 0.06
C GLY A 103 -0.33 -12.20 0.98
N LEU A 104 -0.33 -10.87 1.08
CA LEU A 104 0.70 -10.12 1.81
C LEU A 104 0.24 -9.61 3.18
N THR A 105 -0.98 -9.93 3.59
CA THR A 105 -1.53 -9.36 4.83
C THR A 105 -0.72 -9.71 6.07
N ASP A 106 -0.09 -10.88 6.10
CA ASP A 106 0.72 -11.31 7.23
C ASP A 106 2.08 -10.59 7.29
N ARG A 107 2.49 -9.95 6.21
CA ARG A 107 3.77 -9.26 6.14
C ARG A 107 3.66 -7.76 6.33
N VAL A 108 2.44 -7.22 6.36
CA VAL A 108 2.20 -5.78 6.40
C VAL A 108 1.27 -5.44 7.56
N THR A 109 1.73 -4.56 8.43
CA THR A 109 0.95 -4.04 9.55
C THR A 109 0.50 -2.63 9.23
N VAL A 110 -0.73 -2.30 9.59
CA VAL A 110 -1.28 -0.96 9.40
C VAL A 110 -0.93 -0.10 10.61
N HIS A 111 -0.35 1.08 10.36
CA HIS A 111 -0.22 2.11 11.37
C HIS A 111 -1.56 2.86 11.46
N GLN A 112 -2.16 2.86 12.63
CA GLN A 112 -3.40 3.58 12.89
C GLN A 112 -3.05 4.95 13.47
N GLY A 113 -3.83 5.96 13.09
CA GLY A 113 -3.64 7.30 13.60
C GLY A 113 -2.99 8.24 12.57
N ASP A 114 -2.71 9.45 13.03
CA ASP A 114 -2.15 10.50 12.17
C ASP A 114 -0.67 10.68 12.50
N PHE A 115 0.19 10.14 11.64
CA PHE A 115 1.63 10.22 11.86
C PHE A 115 2.17 11.65 11.85
N ARG A 116 1.44 12.62 11.29
CA ARG A 116 1.83 14.03 11.35
C ARG A 116 1.75 14.58 12.77
N ARG A 117 1.01 13.92 13.64
CA ARG A 117 0.84 14.26 15.04
C ARG A 117 1.65 13.36 15.97
N GLY A 118 2.48 12.49 15.42
CA GLY A 118 3.28 11.54 16.19
C GLY A 118 2.49 10.35 16.71
N GLU A 119 1.35 10.08 16.15
CA GLU A 119 0.47 8.99 16.58
C GLU A 119 0.73 7.71 15.80
#